data_f7be40fd3a14c51e590cb8da346c03ac
#
_entry.id   f7be40fd3a14c51e590cb8da346c03ac
#
_cell.length_a   1.000
_cell.length_b   1.000
_cell.length_c   1.000
_cell.angle_alpha   90.00
_cell.angle_beta   90.00
_cell.angle_gamma   90.00
#
_symmetry.space_group_name_H-M   'P 1'
#
loop_
_entity.id
_entity.type
_entity.pdbx_description
1 polymer ?
#
loop_
_entity_poly.entity_id
_entity_poly.type
_entity_poly.pdbx_seq_one_letter_code
_entity_poly.pdbx_strand_id
1 'polypeptide(L)'
;MLFRSLEEKTLLEHGYIQIYTGDGKGKTTASLGLALRALGHGWKVMVIQFTKGDQGTTYGEIASAGKFMDNLEVHQFGMDRVVYKHNVCMDDYKEAKKGWELAKKAIQSGEYQLVILDELNICIAMNMIKVSEVKEVLLNKPENLEIVLTGRYAHPELIALAHLVTEMKPIKHYFDMGVMARQGIEY
;
A
#
# COMPACT_ATOMS: atom_id res chain seq x y z
N MET A 1 -30.76 -11.40 13.69
CA MET A 1 -30.13 -10.21 13.09
C MET A 1 -30.02 -10.51 11.59
N LEU A 2 -30.88 -9.89 10.76
CA LEU A 2 -30.99 -10.21 9.35
C LEU A 2 -29.75 -9.64 8.61
N PHE A 3 -28.94 -10.54 8.05
CA PHE A 3 -28.02 -10.16 6.99
C PHE A 3 -28.85 -9.71 5.78
N ARG A 4 -28.88 -8.42 5.49
CA ARG A 4 -29.39 -7.91 4.22
C ARG A 4 -28.55 -8.53 3.11
N SER A 5 -29.20 -9.03 2.07
CA SER A 5 -28.57 -9.51 0.85
C SER A 5 -27.62 -8.44 0.29
N LEU A 6 -26.35 -8.80 0.14
CA LEU A 6 -25.28 -7.97 -0.43
C LEU A 6 -25.37 -7.85 -1.97
N GLU A 7 -26.55 -7.69 -2.54
CA GLU A 7 -26.76 -7.75 -4.00
C GLU A 7 -26.71 -6.41 -4.74
N GLU A 8 -26.47 -5.29 -4.07
CA GLU A 8 -26.05 -4.08 -4.77
C GLU A 8 -24.59 -3.80 -4.40
N LYS A 9 -23.64 -4.15 -5.28
CA LYS A 9 -22.28 -3.60 -5.23
C LYS A 9 -22.43 -2.10 -5.31
N THR A 10 -22.35 -1.41 -4.19
CA THR A 10 -22.29 0.04 -4.16
C THR A 10 -20.95 0.43 -4.81
N LEU A 11 -20.99 0.68 -6.12
CA LEU A 11 -19.82 1.17 -6.85
C LEU A 11 -19.47 2.51 -6.26
N LEU A 12 -18.18 2.73 -6.03
CA LEU A 12 -17.65 4.03 -5.66
C LEU A 12 -17.91 4.99 -6.84
N GLU A 13 -18.66 6.08 -6.61
CA GLU A 13 -18.93 7.06 -7.67
C GLU A 13 -17.64 7.81 -8.03
N HIS A 14 -16.88 8.24 -7.02
CA HIS A 14 -15.60 8.93 -7.17
C HIS A 14 -14.58 8.36 -6.20
N GLY A 15 -13.47 7.88 -6.74
CA GLY A 15 -12.30 7.46 -5.97
C GLY A 15 -11.22 8.54 -5.97
N TYR A 16 -10.55 8.68 -4.85
CA TYR A 16 -9.54 9.71 -4.60
C TYR A 16 -8.15 9.10 -4.46
N ILE A 17 -7.15 9.96 -4.35
CA ILE A 17 -5.76 9.59 -4.10
C ILE A 17 -5.43 10.00 -2.67
N GLN A 18 -5.02 9.04 -1.86
CA GLN A 18 -4.57 9.28 -0.49
C GLN A 18 -3.08 8.96 -0.35
N ILE A 19 -2.39 9.70 0.49
CA ILE A 19 -0.98 9.44 0.85
C ILE A 19 -0.86 9.38 2.37
N TYR A 20 -0.28 8.27 2.87
CA TYR A 20 0.13 8.14 4.27
C TYR A 20 1.65 8.12 4.35
N THR A 21 2.24 9.17 4.89
CA THR A 21 3.69 9.37 4.92
C THR A 21 4.20 9.66 6.33
N GLY A 22 5.46 10.06 6.46
CA GLY A 22 6.11 10.39 7.73
C GLY A 22 6.88 9.22 8.35
N ASP A 23 7.65 9.53 9.40
CA ASP A 23 8.58 8.59 10.04
C ASP A 23 7.92 7.70 11.10
N GLY A 24 6.73 8.07 11.58
CA GLY A 24 5.98 7.32 12.58
C GLY A 24 5.40 6.02 12.07
N LYS A 25 5.18 5.09 13.03
CA LYS A 25 4.46 3.83 12.80
C LYS A 25 2.99 4.11 12.47
N GLY A 26 2.39 3.23 11.65
CA GLY A 26 0.95 3.19 11.43
C GLY A 26 0.52 3.37 9.97
N LYS A 27 1.41 3.70 9.04
CA LYS A 27 1.07 3.90 7.62
C LYS A 27 0.40 2.68 7.00
N THR A 28 1.07 1.53 7.03
CA THR A 28 0.53 0.25 6.56
C THR A 28 -0.70 -0.15 7.37
N THR A 29 -0.65 -0.03 8.70
CA THR A 29 -1.78 -0.38 9.58
C THR A 29 -3.03 0.44 9.26
N ALA A 30 -2.89 1.74 9.01
CA ALA A 30 -4.01 2.60 8.64
C ALA A 30 -4.57 2.23 7.26
N SER A 31 -3.71 1.96 6.27
CA SER A 31 -4.16 1.54 4.93
C SER A 31 -4.88 0.19 4.96
N LEU A 32 -4.39 -0.77 5.75
CA LEU A 32 -5.07 -2.05 5.96
C LEU A 32 -6.38 -1.92 6.75
N GLY A 33 -6.46 -0.99 7.69
CA GLY A 33 -7.71 -0.62 8.35
C GLY A 33 -8.76 -0.08 7.37
N LEU A 34 -8.33 0.72 6.38
CA LEU A 34 -9.19 1.16 5.28
C LEU A 34 -9.60 -0.02 4.39
N ALA A 35 -8.67 -0.93 4.07
CA ALA A 35 -8.98 -2.16 3.33
C ALA A 35 -10.05 -2.99 4.04
N LEU A 36 -9.90 -3.21 5.35
CA LEU A 36 -10.90 -3.95 6.15
C LEU A 36 -12.29 -3.30 6.08
N ARG A 37 -12.35 -1.96 6.13
CA ARG A 37 -13.60 -1.20 5.98
C ARG A 37 -14.22 -1.40 4.58
N ALA A 38 -13.42 -1.32 3.52
CA ALA A 38 -13.84 -1.53 2.14
C ALA A 38 -14.38 -2.96 1.92
N LEU A 39 -13.65 -3.96 2.43
CA LEU A 39 -14.04 -5.37 2.38
C LEU A 39 -15.37 -5.62 3.10
N GLY A 40 -15.63 -4.94 4.23
CA GLY A 40 -16.91 -5.00 4.96
C GLY A 40 -18.12 -4.50 4.13
N HIS A 41 -17.85 -3.73 3.07
CA HIS A 41 -18.85 -3.30 2.07
C HIS A 41 -18.84 -4.15 0.79
N GLY A 42 -18.13 -5.29 0.79
CA GLY A 42 -18.05 -6.19 -0.36
C GLY A 42 -17.16 -5.70 -1.50
N TRP A 43 -16.32 -4.68 -1.26
CA TRP A 43 -15.39 -4.19 -2.26
C TRP A 43 -14.25 -5.17 -2.50
N LYS A 44 -13.72 -5.19 -3.71
CA LYS A 44 -12.50 -5.91 -4.04
C LYS A 44 -11.30 -4.99 -3.85
N VAL A 45 -10.32 -5.47 -3.07
CA VAL A 45 -9.14 -4.69 -2.65
C VAL A 45 -7.87 -5.39 -3.14
N MET A 46 -6.96 -4.62 -3.75
CA MET A 46 -5.61 -5.04 -4.07
C MET A 46 -4.61 -4.32 -3.16
N VAL A 47 -3.73 -5.06 -2.54
CA VAL A 47 -2.59 -4.53 -1.79
C VAL A 47 -1.29 -4.98 -2.45
N ILE A 48 -0.46 -4.03 -2.85
CA ILE A 48 0.87 -4.29 -3.39
C ILE A 48 1.88 -3.71 -2.43
N GLN A 49 2.65 -4.58 -1.78
CA GLN A 49 3.68 -4.21 -0.81
C GLN A 49 5.05 -4.19 -1.50
N PHE A 50 5.64 -3.02 -1.56
CA PHE A 50 7.00 -2.81 -2.07
C PHE A 50 8.01 -2.94 -0.94
N THR A 51 9.26 -3.29 -1.27
CA THR A 51 10.37 -3.45 -0.29
C THR A 51 10.09 -4.43 0.85
N LYS A 52 9.13 -5.33 0.63
CA LYS A 52 8.77 -6.41 1.56
C LYS A 52 8.84 -7.75 0.83
N GLY A 53 10.04 -8.31 0.71
CA GLY A 53 10.23 -9.65 0.13
C GLY A 53 9.77 -10.76 1.08
N ASP A 54 9.65 -11.97 0.55
CA ASP A 54 9.38 -13.16 1.36
C ASP A 54 10.63 -13.50 2.19
N GLN A 55 10.56 -13.18 3.47
CA GLN A 55 11.63 -13.38 4.44
C GLN A 55 11.46 -14.68 5.24
N GLY A 56 10.59 -15.58 4.76
CA GLY A 56 10.18 -16.72 5.58
C GLY A 56 9.35 -16.30 6.82
N THR A 57 9.11 -15.01 6.98
CA THR A 57 8.25 -14.45 8.00
C THR A 57 6.94 -14.04 7.34
N THR A 58 5.89 -14.82 7.57
CA THR A 58 4.56 -14.47 7.07
C THR A 58 4.04 -13.25 7.84
N TYR A 59 3.89 -12.12 7.16
CA TYR A 59 3.21 -10.97 7.73
C TYR A 59 1.75 -11.32 8.05
N GLY A 60 1.26 -10.85 9.20
CA GLY A 60 -0.06 -11.18 9.71
C GLY A 60 -1.19 -10.83 8.74
N GLU A 61 -1.07 -9.72 7.99
CA GLU A 61 -2.03 -9.31 6.98
C GLU A 61 -2.16 -10.31 5.81
N ILE A 62 -1.05 -10.94 5.40
CA ILE A 62 -1.06 -11.95 4.33
C ILE A 62 -1.72 -13.23 4.82
N ALA A 63 -1.39 -13.67 6.05
CA ALA A 63 -2.02 -14.82 6.65
C ALA A 63 -3.53 -14.61 6.84
N SER A 64 -3.95 -13.38 7.15
CA SER A 64 -5.35 -13.02 7.30
C SER A 64 -6.07 -12.97 5.95
N ALA A 65 -5.45 -12.38 4.93
CA ALA A 65 -6.00 -12.33 3.56
C ALA A 65 -6.30 -13.73 3.05
N GLY A 66 -5.32 -14.64 3.11
CA GLY A 66 -5.48 -16.01 2.60
C GLY A 66 -6.46 -16.89 3.36
N LYS A 67 -6.82 -16.54 4.61
CA LYS A 67 -7.69 -17.35 5.45
C LYS A 67 -9.13 -16.83 5.57
N PHE A 68 -9.33 -15.53 5.49
CA PHE A 68 -10.57 -14.90 5.94
C PHE A 68 -11.17 -13.87 4.98
N MET A 69 -10.51 -13.55 3.85
CA MET A 69 -10.87 -12.38 3.03
C MET A 69 -10.84 -12.67 1.53
N ASP A 70 -11.94 -13.26 0.99
CA ASP A 70 -12.03 -13.65 -0.42
C ASP A 70 -11.86 -12.50 -1.42
N ASN A 71 -12.16 -11.26 -1.01
CA ASN A 71 -12.05 -10.06 -1.86
C ASN A 71 -10.76 -9.26 -1.63
N LEU A 72 -9.79 -9.80 -0.88
CA LEU A 72 -8.49 -9.18 -0.64
C LEU A 72 -7.38 -9.95 -1.33
N GLU A 73 -6.69 -9.28 -2.25
CA GLU A 73 -5.47 -9.79 -2.86
C GLU A 73 -4.26 -9.02 -2.32
N VAL A 74 -3.24 -9.73 -1.85
CA VAL A 74 -2.00 -9.15 -1.34
C VAL A 74 -0.80 -9.72 -2.08
N HIS A 75 0.02 -8.86 -2.67
CA HIS A 75 1.24 -9.22 -3.38
C HIS A 75 2.44 -8.49 -2.80
N GLN A 76 3.52 -9.21 -2.57
CA GLN A 76 4.76 -8.67 -2.02
C GLN A 76 5.87 -8.67 -3.07
N PHE A 77 6.63 -7.57 -3.08
CA PHE A 77 7.80 -7.37 -3.93
C PHE A 77 8.93 -6.75 -3.10
N GLY A 78 10.12 -7.26 -3.27
CA GLY A 78 11.31 -6.76 -2.59
C GLY A 78 12.26 -7.88 -2.20
N MET A 79 13.36 -7.49 -1.57
CA MET A 79 14.35 -8.41 -1.05
C MET A 79 14.19 -8.58 0.46
N ASP A 80 14.74 -9.67 1.00
CA ASP A 80 14.74 -9.96 2.45
C ASP A 80 15.69 -9.06 3.24
N ARG A 81 15.49 -7.75 3.17
CA ARG A 81 16.28 -6.77 3.90
C ARG A 81 15.65 -5.39 3.89
N VAL A 82 16.02 -4.58 4.89
CA VAL A 82 15.66 -3.16 4.88
C VAL A 82 16.48 -2.42 3.81
N VAL A 83 15.78 -1.66 2.97
CA VAL A 83 16.38 -0.89 1.88
C VAL A 83 16.68 0.54 2.36
N TYR A 84 17.95 0.95 2.20
CA TYR A 84 18.44 2.31 2.43
C TYR A 84 19.13 2.82 1.18
N LYS A 85 19.29 4.15 1.06
CA LYS A 85 19.96 4.78 -0.10
C LYS A 85 21.32 4.17 -0.45
N HIS A 86 22.10 3.76 0.57
CA HIS A 86 23.46 3.25 0.41
C HIS A 86 23.54 1.76 0.08
N ASN A 87 22.42 1.01 0.18
CA ASN A 87 22.41 -0.43 -0.04
C ASN A 87 21.47 -0.89 -1.18
N VAL A 88 20.89 0.03 -1.93
CA VAL A 88 20.04 -0.30 -3.09
C VAL A 88 20.89 -1.04 -4.14
N CYS A 89 20.38 -2.17 -4.63
CA CYS A 89 21.03 -2.99 -5.65
C CYS A 89 20.10 -3.29 -6.83
N MET A 90 20.64 -3.92 -7.87
CA MET A 90 19.89 -4.20 -9.11
C MET A 90 18.64 -5.07 -8.89
N ASP A 91 18.65 -5.94 -7.90
CA ASP A 91 17.49 -6.80 -7.63
C ASP A 91 16.36 -6.01 -6.96
N ASP A 92 16.65 -4.98 -6.15
CA ASP A 92 15.63 -4.07 -5.64
C ASP A 92 14.91 -3.34 -6.78
N TYR A 93 15.66 -2.88 -7.79
CA TYR A 93 15.07 -2.25 -8.99
C TYR A 93 14.17 -3.22 -9.75
N LYS A 94 14.59 -4.49 -9.93
CA LYS A 94 13.80 -5.50 -10.63
C LYS A 94 12.50 -5.80 -9.89
N GLU A 95 12.57 -6.01 -8.59
CA GLU A 95 11.39 -6.30 -7.75
C GLU A 95 10.44 -5.10 -7.69
N ALA A 96 10.95 -3.90 -7.46
CA ALA A 96 10.12 -2.68 -7.50
C ALA A 96 9.43 -2.51 -8.86
N LYS A 97 10.13 -2.78 -9.96
CA LYS A 97 9.55 -2.73 -11.30
C LYS A 97 8.46 -3.77 -11.51
N LYS A 98 8.66 -5.03 -11.07
CA LYS A 98 7.62 -6.07 -11.14
C LYS A 98 6.35 -5.65 -10.39
N GLY A 99 6.51 -5.15 -9.16
CA GLY A 99 5.40 -4.65 -8.36
C GLY A 99 4.67 -3.48 -9.03
N TRP A 100 5.43 -2.58 -9.66
CA TRP A 100 4.87 -1.45 -10.37
C TRP A 100 4.09 -1.86 -11.63
N GLU A 101 4.59 -2.85 -12.40
CA GLU A 101 3.85 -3.41 -13.53
C GLU A 101 2.53 -4.06 -13.10
N LEU A 102 2.52 -4.78 -11.97
CA LEU A 102 1.28 -5.31 -11.39
C LEU A 102 0.33 -4.17 -10.96
N ALA A 103 0.87 -3.13 -10.31
CA ALA A 103 0.09 -1.97 -9.88
C ALA A 103 -0.61 -1.28 -11.05
N LYS A 104 0.09 -1.04 -12.16
CA LYS A 104 -0.51 -0.46 -13.38
C LYS A 104 -1.65 -1.31 -13.93
N LYS A 105 -1.45 -2.64 -13.98
CA LYS A 105 -2.49 -3.57 -14.43
C LYS A 105 -3.70 -3.54 -13.50
N ALA A 106 -3.51 -3.60 -12.20
CA ALA A 106 -4.59 -3.55 -11.21
C ALA A 106 -5.38 -2.24 -11.29
N ILE A 107 -4.69 -1.10 -11.39
CA ILE A 107 -5.32 0.22 -11.52
C ILE A 107 -6.20 0.31 -12.78
N GLN A 108 -5.75 -0.24 -13.90
CA GLN A 108 -6.44 -0.15 -15.18
C GLN A 108 -7.47 -1.26 -15.43
N SER A 109 -7.48 -2.31 -14.59
CA SER A 109 -8.33 -3.49 -14.81
C SER A 109 -9.83 -3.21 -14.64
N GLY A 110 -10.19 -2.21 -13.82
CA GLY A 110 -11.58 -1.96 -13.40
C GLY A 110 -12.13 -3.00 -12.41
N GLU A 111 -11.30 -3.93 -11.93
CA GLU A 111 -11.73 -5.00 -11.03
C GLU A 111 -11.80 -4.58 -9.56
N TYR A 112 -10.97 -3.61 -9.17
CA TYR A 112 -10.80 -3.20 -7.77
C TYR A 112 -11.47 -1.86 -7.51
N GLN A 113 -12.02 -1.69 -6.32
CA GLN A 113 -12.53 -0.40 -5.82
C GLN A 113 -11.48 0.32 -4.98
N LEU A 114 -10.50 -0.42 -4.44
CA LEU A 114 -9.38 0.13 -3.67
C LEU A 114 -8.07 -0.56 -4.06
N VAL A 115 -7.06 0.22 -4.40
CA VAL A 115 -5.67 -0.25 -4.61
C VAL A 115 -4.76 0.44 -3.60
N ILE A 116 -4.03 -0.35 -2.81
CA ILE A 116 -3.05 0.14 -1.84
C ILE A 116 -1.65 -0.19 -2.34
N LEU A 117 -0.83 0.84 -2.50
CA LEU A 117 0.57 0.77 -2.92
C LEU A 117 1.45 1.03 -1.70
N ASP A 118 1.63 -0.04 -0.90
CA ASP A 118 2.30 0.04 0.39
C ASP A 118 3.83 0.13 0.21
N GLU A 119 4.47 1.12 0.84
CA GLU A 119 5.89 1.49 0.73
C GLU A 119 6.33 1.95 -0.69
N LEU A 120 5.41 2.32 -1.58
CA LEU A 120 5.75 2.86 -2.90
C LEU A 120 6.57 4.15 -2.78
N ASN A 121 6.28 5.01 -1.79
CA ASN A 121 7.02 6.25 -1.59
C ASN A 121 8.51 6.01 -1.36
N ILE A 122 8.90 4.90 -0.72
CA ILE A 122 10.31 4.50 -0.56
C ILE A 122 10.94 4.18 -1.92
N CYS A 123 10.25 3.44 -2.78
CA CYS A 123 10.74 3.11 -4.12
C CYS A 123 11.01 4.38 -4.96
N ILE A 124 10.14 5.38 -4.84
CA ILE A 124 10.31 6.67 -5.52
C ILE A 124 11.49 7.44 -4.92
N ALA A 125 11.56 7.55 -3.59
CA ALA A 125 12.65 8.25 -2.91
C ALA A 125 14.04 7.63 -3.15
N MET A 126 14.08 6.32 -3.42
CA MET A 126 15.30 5.59 -3.79
C MET A 126 15.55 5.55 -5.30
N ASN A 127 14.77 6.26 -6.12
CA ASN A 127 14.83 6.27 -7.57
C ASN A 127 14.65 4.89 -8.25
N MET A 128 14.00 3.94 -7.58
CA MET A 128 13.68 2.64 -8.17
C MET A 128 12.50 2.73 -9.14
N ILE A 129 11.60 3.67 -8.90
CA ILE A 129 10.45 4.01 -9.76
C ILE A 129 10.46 5.53 -9.96
N LYS A 130 10.26 5.98 -11.20
CA LYS A 130 10.24 7.40 -11.52
C LYS A 130 8.94 8.05 -11.05
N VAL A 131 9.03 9.17 -10.35
CA VAL A 131 7.85 9.94 -9.92
C VAL A 131 6.96 10.35 -11.09
N SER A 132 7.55 10.72 -12.22
CA SER A 132 6.80 11.10 -13.44
C SER A 132 5.90 9.97 -13.94
N GLU A 133 6.38 8.73 -13.90
CA GLU A 133 5.61 7.55 -14.31
C GLU A 133 4.44 7.28 -13.35
N VAL A 134 4.68 7.40 -12.04
CA VAL A 134 3.62 7.26 -11.03
C VAL A 134 2.58 8.36 -11.18
N LYS A 135 3.01 9.61 -11.37
CA LYS A 135 2.13 10.75 -11.56
C LYS A 135 1.23 10.57 -12.79
N GLU A 136 1.79 10.10 -13.91
CA GLU A 136 1.03 9.82 -15.14
C GLU A 136 -0.08 8.79 -14.89
N VAL A 137 0.24 7.69 -14.22
CA VAL A 137 -0.73 6.63 -13.89
C VAL A 137 -1.83 7.15 -12.96
N LEU A 138 -1.48 7.94 -11.94
CA LEU A 138 -2.45 8.50 -11.00
C LEU A 138 -3.39 9.52 -11.66
N LEU A 139 -2.90 10.33 -12.59
CA LEU A 139 -3.71 11.29 -13.36
C LEU A 139 -4.71 10.59 -14.29
N ASN A 140 -4.37 9.39 -14.76
CA ASN A 140 -5.19 8.59 -15.67
C ASN A 140 -5.90 7.41 -15.00
N LYS A 141 -6.01 7.41 -13.67
CA LYS A 141 -6.73 6.36 -12.95
C LYS A 141 -8.22 6.37 -13.30
N PRO A 142 -8.92 5.22 -13.27
CA PRO A 142 -10.38 5.18 -13.36
C PRO A 142 -11.02 6.08 -12.29
N GLU A 143 -12.11 6.75 -12.66
CA GLU A 143 -12.80 7.71 -11.78
C GLU A 143 -13.28 7.05 -10.47
N ASN A 144 -13.78 5.83 -10.57
CA ASN A 144 -14.35 5.06 -9.48
C ASN A 144 -13.33 4.19 -8.71
N LEU A 145 -12.03 4.49 -8.78
CA LEU A 145 -10.99 3.77 -8.06
C LEU A 145 -10.36 4.65 -6.97
N GLU A 146 -10.36 4.17 -5.73
CA GLU A 146 -9.59 4.75 -4.63
C GLU A 146 -8.16 4.21 -4.66
N ILE A 147 -7.15 5.09 -4.54
CA ILE A 147 -5.75 4.68 -4.47
C ILE A 147 -5.11 5.24 -3.21
N VAL A 148 -4.41 4.38 -2.46
CA VAL A 148 -3.63 4.77 -1.28
C VAL A 148 -2.15 4.48 -1.53
N LEU A 149 -1.29 5.49 -1.39
CA LEU A 149 0.15 5.34 -1.39
C LEU A 149 0.66 5.44 0.05
N THR A 150 1.54 4.52 0.45
CA THR A 150 2.18 4.65 1.76
C THR A 150 3.70 4.72 1.64
N GLY A 151 4.35 5.04 2.75
CA GLY A 151 5.80 5.06 2.90
C GLY A 151 6.36 6.42 3.29
N ARG A 152 7.60 6.39 3.80
CA ARG A 152 8.35 7.61 4.12
C ARG A 152 8.69 8.37 2.85
N TYR A 153 8.99 9.66 2.99
CA TYR A 153 9.56 10.50 1.93
C TYR A 153 8.63 10.69 0.73
N ALA A 154 7.33 10.88 0.96
CA ALA A 154 6.39 11.16 -0.12
C ALA A 154 6.87 12.34 -0.99
N HIS A 155 6.90 12.13 -2.30
CA HIS A 155 7.42 13.12 -3.23
C HIS A 155 6.49 14.35 -3.32
N PRO A 156 7.01 15.60 -3.32
CA PRO A 156 6.20 16.81 -3.35
C PRO A 156 5.19 16.87 -4.51
N GLU A 157 5.54 16.37 -5.70
CA GLU A 157 4.62 16.32 -6.84
C GLU A 157 3.43 15.39 -6.61
N LEU A 158 3.61 14.29 -5.86
CA LEU A 158 2.52 13.38 -5.51
C LEU A 158 1.67 13.94 -4.37
N ILE A 159 2.29 14.63 -3.41
CA ILE A 159 1.58 15.37 -2.36
C ILE A 159 0.66 16.42 -2.99
N ALA A 160 1.15 17.17 -3.99
CA ALA A 160 0.36 18.19 -4.68
C ALA A 160 -0.80 17.61 -5.50
N LEU A 161 -0.69 16.35 -5.94
CA LEU A 161 -1.71 15.66 -6.71
C LEU A 161 -2.75 14.95 -5.81
N ALA A 162 -2.37 14.56 -4.62
CA ALA A 162 -3.21 13.81 -3.69
C ALA A 162 -4.37 14.66 -3.15
N HIS A 163 -5.51 14.00 -2.89
CA HIS A 163 -6.69 14.61 -2.32
C HIS A 163 -6.69 14.58 -0.78
N LEU A 164 -5.96 13.59 -0.19
CA LEU A 164 -5.76 13.48 1.25
C LEU A 164 -4.31 13.09 1.51
N VAL A 165 -3.66 13.80 2.42
CA VAL A 165 -2.30 13.48 2.87
C VAL A 165 -2.27 13.48 4.40
N THR A 166 -1.82 12.38 4.98
CA THR A 166 -1.63 12.24 6.42
C THR A 166 -0.17 11.95 6.71
N GLU A 167 0.45 12.80 7.54
CA GLU A 167 1.80 12.57 8.03
C GLU A 167 1.77 11.95 9.43
N MET A 168 2.35 10.76 9.57
CA MET A 168 2.49 10.07 10.85
C MET A 168 3.81 10.47 11.50
N LYS A 169 3.74 11.26 12.56
CA LYS A 169 4.89 11.75 13.33
C LYS A 169 5.13 10.89 14.55
N PRO A 170 6.38 10.46 14.80
CA PRO A 170 6.71 9.70 16.00
C PRO A 170 6.87 10.64 17.20
N ILE A 171 5.81 10.84 17.98
CA ILE A 171 5.90 11.57 19.26
C ILE A 171 6.76 10.78 20.25
N LYS A 172 6.60 9.45 20.26
CA LYS A 172 7.45 8.45 20.88
C LYS A 172 7.51 7.23 19.98
N HIS A 173 8.64 6.56 19.91
CA HIS A 173 8.75 5.36 19.09
C HIS A 173 9.43 4.22 19.85
N TYR A 174 8.98 3.01 19.64
CA TYR A 174 9.56 1.80 20.25
C TYR A 174 11.04 1.64 19.91
N PHE A 175 11.45 2.03 18.72
CA PHE A 175 12.83 1.99 18.27
C PHE A 175 13.77 2.78 19.19
N ASP A 176 13.35 3.96 19.65
CA ASP A 176 14.13 4.83 20.55
C ASP A 176 14.32 4.21 21.94
N MET A 177 13.49 3.24 22.28
CA MET A 177 13.56 2.47 23.53
C MET A 177 14.23 1.10 23.33
N GLY A 178 14.77 0.79 22.16
CA GLY A 178 15.37 -0.49 21.84
C GLY A 178 14.41 -1.67 21.72
N VAL A 179 13.08 -1.42 21.59
CA VAL A 179 12.10 -2.48 21.43
C VAL A 179 12.14 -2.98 19.97
N MET A 180 12.44 -4.27 19.81
CA MET A 180 12.48 -4.94 18.52
C MET A 180 11.08 -5.18 17.95
N ALA A 181 11.00 -5.43 16.63
CA ALA A 181 9.75 -5.81 15.98
C ALA A 181 9.17 -7.11 16.56
N ARG A 182 7.85 -7.15 16.74
CA ARG A 182 7.12 -8.25 17.41
C ARG A 182 6.06 -8.82 16.50
N GLN A 183 5.88 -10.14 16.57
CA GLN A 183 4.82 -10.83 15.86
C GLN A 183 3.43 -10.33 16.32
N GLY A 184 2.54 -10.13 15.35
CA GLY A 184 1.18 -9.64 15.60
C GLY A 184 1.08 -8.13 15.88
N ILE A 185 2.23 -7.41 15.97
CA ILE A 185 2.26 -5.97 16.19
C ILE A 185 3.00 -5.23 15.05
N GLU A 186 4.18 -5.70 14.67
CA GLU A 186 4.95 -5.13 13.57
C GLU A 186 4.93 -6.01 12.30
N TYR A 187 4.71 -7.32 12.44
CA TYR A 187 4.61 -8.28 11.34
C TYR A 187 3.65 -9.44 11.63
#